data_91ff0ab5a573ad4c815ed1570ffaec11
#
_entry.id   91ff0ab5a573ad4c815ed1570ffaec11
#
_cell.length_a   1.000
_cell.length_b   1.000
_cell.length_c   1.000
_cell.angle_alpha   90.00
_cell.angle_beta   90.00
_cell.angle_gamma   90.00
#
_symmetry.space_group_name_H-M   'P 1'
#
loop_
_entity.id
_entity.type
_entity.pdbx_description
1 polymer ?
#
loop_
_entity_poly.entity_id
_entity_poly.type
_entity_poly.pdbx_seq_one_letter_code
_entity_poly.pdbx_strand_id
1 'polypeptide(L)'
;SHQEVVPTSLRQQGRGGLKTPPLSRIRSLLGLILLGALAWAFSVDRSKVAWRVVLWGVGLQLIFALFILKTPMGAGIFDWLNTVVVALLGFTVEGARFIFGDLVYNNVPMGVGEAATNAPIQEMPGQVARTGASFAFNVLPTIIFFSALMTVLYHLGIMQWVVRGVAWVMQRTLGTSGAETLSAAGNIFVGQTEAPLMVKPFFETMTMSELHAVMTGGFATVAGGVLAAYVGMLLAYFPDIAGHLIAASVMSAPAALVMAKLMYPEDGDPVTKGQTNIQLKSPDVNVIDAAARGAGEGLGLALNVGAMLLAFIALIAMANALLG
;
A
#
# COMPACT_ATOMS: atom_id res chain seq x y z
N SER A 1 -6.86 -13.25 28.94
CA SER A 1 -7.77 -12.43 28.13
C SER A 1 -7.96 -11.04 28.78
N HIS A 2 -7.05 -10.12 28.51
CA HIS A 2 -7.26 -8.70 28.79
C HIS A 2 -7.27 -7.98 27.44
N GLN A 3 -8.45 -7.83 26.87
CA GLN A 3 -8.70 -6.80 25.87
C GLN A 3 -8.65 -5.46 26.61
N GLU A 4 -7.60 -4.69 26.43
CA GLU A 4 -7.62 -3.27 26.77
C GLU A 4 -8.70 -2.60 25.92
N VAL A 5 -9.81 -2.30 26.58
CA VAL A 5 -10.92 -1.54 26.00
C VAL A 5 -10.42 -0.12 25.77
N VAL A 6 -10.09 0.21 24.53
CA VAL A 6 -9.84 1.61 24.11
C VAL A 6 -11.02 2.46 24.57
N PRO A 7 -10.79 3.52 25.37
CA PRO A 7 -11.86 4.35 25.92
C PRO A 7 -12.77 4.86 24.80
N THR A 8 -14.06 4.71 24.98
CA THR A 8 -15.13 5.11 24.05
C THR A 8 -15.05 6.59 23.64
N SER A 9 -14.39 7.42 24.45
CA SER A 9 -14.15 8.83 24.18
C SER A 9 -13.21 9.06 23.00
N LEU A 10 -12.22 8.20 22.76
CA LEU A 10 -11.31 8.30 21.62
C LEU A 10 -11.97 7.81 20.32
N ARG A 11 -12.90 6.85 20.40
CA ARG A 11 -13.72 6.41 19.27
C ARG A 11 -14.68 7.48 18.77
N GLN A 12 -15.16 8.36 19.64
CA GLN A 12 -16.08 9.44 19.26
C GLN A 12 -15.36 10.65 18.66
N GLN A 13 -14.11 10.90 19.00
CA GLN A 13 -13.33 11.99 18.40
C GLN A 13 -12.93 11.72 16.94
N GLY A 14 -12.78 10.46 16.52
CA GLY A 14 -12.51 10.10 15.11
C GLY A 14 -13.74 10.22 14.19
N ARG A 15 -14.96 10.09 14.73
CA ARG A 15 -16.22 10.19 13.96
C ARG A 15 -16.82 11.60 13.91
N GLY A 16 -16.37 12.52 14.75
CA GLY A 16 -16.68 13.94 14.64
C GLY A 16 -15.92 14.51 13.45
N GLY A 17 -16.45 14.32 12.22
CA GLY A 17 -15.86 14.87 11.02
C GLY A 17 -15.49 16.33 11.27
N LEU A 18 -14.20 16.63 11.30
CA LEU A 18 -13.68 17.99 11.24
C LEU A 18 -14.49 18.68 10.15
N LYS A 19 -15.39 19.61 10.53
CA LYS A 19 -16.08 20.48 9.57
C LYS A 19 -14.97 21.30 8.93
N THR A 20 -14.33 20.72 7.91
CA THR A 20 -13.32 21.42 7.14
C THR A 20 -13.99 22.68 6.59
N PRO A 21 -13.44 23.85 6.86
CA PRO A 21 -14.02 25.09 6.38
C PRO A 21 -14.17 25.03 4.85
N PRO A 22 -15.20 25.63 4.24
CA PRO A 22 -15.44 25.55 2.81
C PRO A 22 -14.20 25.95 1.99
N LEU A 23 -13.36 26.80 2.53
CA LEU A 23 -12.08 27.23 1.93
C LEU A 23 -11.09 26.06 1.74
N SER A 24 -11.04 25.07 2.63
CA SER A 24 -10.15 23.91 2.49
C SER A 24 -10.60 22.97 1.37
N ARG A 25 -11.91 22.82 1.16
CA ARG A 25 -12.48 22.03 0.06
C ARG A 25 -12.18 22.64 -1.30
N ILE A 26 -12.30 23.98 -1.40
CA ILE A 26 -11.96 24.72 -2.62
C ILE A 26 -10.45 24.59 -2.91
N ARG A 27 -9.59 24.69 -1.90
CA ARG A 27 -8.13 24.49 -2.07
C ARG A 27 -7.80 23.10 -2.58
N SER A 28 -8.46 22.07 -2.06
CA SER A 28 -8.23 20.67 -2.51
C SER A 28 -8.66 20.48 -3.98
N LEU A 29 -9.80 21.06 -4.37
CA LEU A 29 -10.27 21.00 -5.76
C LEU A 29 -9.32 21.77 -6.70
N LEU A 30 -8.89 22.97 -6.30
CA LEU A 30 -7.90 23.74 -7.06
C LEU A 30 -6.58 23.00 -7.18
N GLY A 31 -6.13 22.31 -6.11
CA GLY A 31 -4.93 21.47 -6.15
C GLY A 31 -5.05 20.33 -7.16
N LEU A 32 -6.19 19.63 -7.22
CA LEU A 32 -6.43 18.56 -8.18
C LEU A 32 -6.39 19.10 -9.62
N ILE A 33 -7.05 20.24 -9.88
CA ILE A 33 -7.06 20.88 -11.20
C ILE A 33 -5.66 21.36 -11.58
N LEU A 34 -4.92 21.96 -10.65
CA LEU A 34 -3.56 22.43 -10.88
C LEU A 34 -2.61 21.29 -11.24
N LEU A 35 -2.66 20.17 -10.51
CA LEU A 35 -1.84 18.99 -10.80
C LEU A 35 -2.18 18.39 -12.16
N GLY A 36 -3.47 18.29 -12.50
CA GLY A 36 -3.90 17.87 -13.83
C GLY A 36 -3.44 18.82 -14.94
N ALA A 37 -3.53 20.13 -14.71
CA ALA A 37 -3.06 21.14 -15.63
C ALA A 37 -1.53 21.10 -15.83
N LEU A 38 -0.78 20.86 -14.75
CA LEU A 38 0.68 20.64 -14.83
C LEU A 38 1.01 19.41 -15.66
N ALA A 39 0.36 18.28 -15.41
CA ALA A 39 0.57 17.05 -16.20
C ALA A 39 0.26 17.30 -17.69
N TRP A 40 -0.82 18.00 -17.99
CA TRP A 40 -1.17 18.40 -19.36
C TRP A 40 -0.15 19.38 -19.96
N ALA A 41 0.38 20.30 -19.18
CA ALA A 41 1.41 21.25 -19.64
C ALA A 41 2.73 20.53 -20.02
N PHE A 42 3.08 19.47 -19.31
CA PHE A 42 4.22 18.59 -19.63
C PHE A 42 3.89 17.46 -20.61
N SER A 43 2.71 17.49 -21.23
CA SER A 43 2.31 16.47 -22.22
C SER A 43 3.18 16.52 -23.45
N VAL A 44 3.56 15.34 -23.95
CA VAL A 44 4.30 15.17 -25.21
C VAL A 44 3.47 15.62 -26.40
N ASP A 45 2.17 15.31 -26.42
CA ASP A 45 1.22 15.76 -27.44
C ASP A 45 -0.14 16.11 -26.80
N ARG A 46 -0.35 17.40 -26.57
CA ARG A 46 -1.58 17.92 -25.94
C ARG A 46 -2.82 17.70 -26.77
N SER A 47 -2.68 17.53 -28.08
CA SER A 47 -3.82 17.38 -29.01
C SER A 47 -4.42 15.98 -28.94
N LYS A 48 -3.62 14.98 -28.58
CA LYS A 48 -4.01 13.56 -28.54
C LYS A 48 -4.51 13.09 -27.18
N VAL A 49 -4.64 14.00 -26.20
CA VAL A 49 -5.12 13.66 -24.86
C VAL A 49 -6.53 13.04 -24.91
N ALA A 50 -6.64 11.80 -24.44
CA ALA A 50 -7.91 11.09 -24.35
C ALA A 50 -8.71 11.58 -23.15
N TRP A 51 -9.51 12.63 -23.30
CA TRP A 51 -10.35 13.20 -22.24
C TRP A 51 -11.27 12.19 -21.57
N ARG A 52 -11.64 11.13 -22.27
CA ARG A 52 -12.38 10.01 -21.69
C ARG A 52 -11.63 9.39 -20.51
N VAL A 53 -10.33 9.15 -20.63
CA VAL A 53 -9.50 8.60 -19.55
C VAL A 53 -9.48 9.55 -18.35
N VAL A 54 -9.34 10.84 -18.61
CA VAL A 54 -9.29 11.87 -17.56
C VAL A 54 -10.61 11.94 -16.80
N LEU A 55 -11.73 12.06 -17.54
CA LEU A 55 -13.06 12.21 -16.93
C LEU A 55 -13.48 10.95 -16.15
N TRP A 56 -13.30 9.77 -16.75
CA TRP A 56 -13.64 8.52 -16.07
C TRP A 56 -12.68 8.19 -14.93
N GLY A 57 -11.39 8.48 -15.07
CA GLY A 57 -10.42 8.22 -14.01
C GLY A 57 -10.66 9.10 -12.78
N VAL A 58 -10.91 10.39 -12.96
CA VAL A 58 -11.32 11.29 -11.86
C VAL A 58 -12.71 10.90 -11.36
N GLY A 59 -13.64 10.57 -12.26
CA GLY A 59 -14.99 10.10 -11.91
C GLY A 59 -14.98 8.85 -11.05
N LEU A 60 -14.17 7.83 -11.38
CA LEU A 60 -14.01 6.61 -10.58
C LEU A 60 -13.49 6.91 -9.17
N GLN A 61 -12.50 7.81 -9.05
CA GLN A 61 -11.97 8.23 -7.75
C GLN A 61 -13.06 8.89 -6.90
N LEU A 62 -13.83 9.81 -7.49
CA LEU A 62 -14.92 10.50 -6.79
C LEU A 62 -16.04 9.54 -6.41
N ILE A 63 -16.47 8.65 -7.33
CA ILE A 63 -17.49 7.63 -7.06
C ILE A 63 -17.04 6.72 -5.92
N PHE A 64 -15.80 6.23 -5.97
CA PHE A 64 -15.26 5.37 -4.93
C PHE A 64 -15.15 6.10 -3.58
N ALA A 65 -14.65 7.34 -3.57
CA ALA A 65 -14.58 8.15 -2.36
C ALA A 65 -15.97 8.42 -1.77
N LEU A 66 -16.97 8.77 -2.60
CA LEU A 66 -18.34 8.97 -2.15
C LEU A 66 -18.97 7.66 -1.65
N PHE A 67 -18.71 6.56 -2.33
CA PHE A 67 -19.18 5.23 -1.91
C PHE A 67 -18.66 4.88 -0.51
N ILE A 68 -17.35 4.97 -0.29
CA ILE A 68 -16.71 4.65 0.99
C ILE A 68 -17.16 5.62 2.10
N LEU A 69 -17.20 6.95 1.82
CA LEU A 69 -17.42 7.95 2.85
C LEU A 69 -18.88 8.25 3.15
N LYS A 70 -19.80 7.97 2.20
CA LYS A 70 -21.20 8.40 2.30
C LYS A 70 -22.21 7.27 2.35
N THR A 71 -21.84 6.04 2.02
CA THR A 71 -22.76 4.91 2.07
C THR A 71 -22.51 4.02 3.29
N PRO A 72 -23.56 3.48 3.95
CA PRO A 72 -23.39 2.53 5.05
C PRO A 72 -22.64 1.26 4.61
N MET A 73 -22.88 0.82 3.36
CA MET A 73 -22.22 -0.35 2.79
C MET A 73 -20.72 -0.08 2.57
N GLY A 74 -20.35 1.09 2.05
CA GLY A 74 -18.94 1.48 1.89
C GLY A 74 -18.23 1.60 3.23
N ALA A 75 -18.88 2.19 4.23
CA ALA A 75 -18.34 2.26 5.59
C ALA A 75 -18.16 0.86 6.19
N GLY A 76 -19.12 -0.06 5.99
CA GLY A 76 -19.00 -1.45 6.44
C GLY A 76 -17.85 -2.20 5.79
N ILE A 77 -17.64 -2.02 4.49
CA ILE A 77 -16.50 -2.61 3.76
C ILE A 77 -15.18 -2.03 4.28
N PHE A 78 -15.13 -0.73 4.52
CA PHE A 78 -13.97 -0.04 5.08
C PHE A 78 -13.60 -0.57 6.47
N ASP A 79 -14.58 -0.66 7.38
CA ASP A 79 -14.39 -1.17 8.74
C ASP A 79 -13.96 -2.66 8.71
N TRP A 80 -14.54 -3.46 7.81
CA TRP A 80 -14.15 -4.86 7.63
C TRP A 80 -12.71 -4.99 7.13
N LEU A 81 -12.31 -4.24 6.10
CA LEU A 81 -10.94 -4.23 5.59
C LEU A 81 -9.94 -3.81 6.67
N ASN A 82 -10.27 -2.76 7.43
CA ASN A 82 -9.45 -2.32 8.55
C ASN A 82 -9.26 -3.45 9.57
N THR A 83 -10.36 -4.10 9.97
CA THR A 83 -10.34 -5.22 10.92
C THR A 83 -9.49 -6.39 10.42
N VAL A 84 -9.62 -6.77 9.14
CA VAL A 84 -8.84 -7.86 8.53
C VAL A 84 -7.35 -7.52 8.55
N VAL A 85 -6.95 -6.31 8.15
CA VAL A 85 -5.53 -5.93 8.14
C VAL A 85 -4.95 -5.88 9.56
N VAL A 86 -5.70 -5.34 10.53
CA VAL A 86 -5.26 -5.32 11.93
C VAL A 86 -5.11 -6.74 12.49
N ALA A 87 -6.02 -7.65 12.15
CA ALA A 87 -5.91 -9.07 12.54
C ALA A 87 -4.68 -9.73 11.92
N LEU A 88 -4.40 -9.45 10.63
CA LEU A 88 -3.20 -9.95 9.96
C LEU A 88 -1.91 -9.44 10.60
N LEU A 89 -1.89 -8.18 11.04
CA LEU A 89 -0.75 -7.64 11.82
C LEU A 89 -0.53 -8.40 13.12
N GLY A 90 -1.60 -8.85 13.78
CA GLY A 90 -1.50 -9.71 14.97
C GLY A 90 -0.71 -11.00 14.70
N PHE A 91 -0.94 -11.67 13.57
CA PHE A 91 -0.16 -12.86 13.20
C PHE A 91 1.32 -12.55 12.94
N THR A 92 1.63 -11.36 12.42
CA THR A 92 3.03 -10.92 12.27
C THR A 92 3.73 -10.81 13.63
N VAL A 93 3.04 -10.27 14.62
CA VAL A 93 3.57 -10.14 15.98
C VAL A 93 3.91 -11.50 16.58
N GLU A 94 3.06 -12.50 16.38
CA GLU A 94 3.35 -13.88 16.85
C GLU A 94 4.60 -14.46 16.19
N GLY A 95 4.75 -14.30 14.86
CA GLY A 95 5.93 -14.75 14.13
C GLY A 95 7.20 -14.00 14.57
N ALA A 96 7.12 -12.69 14.73
CA ALA A 96 8.23 -11.87 15.19
C ALA A 96 8.62 -12.18 16.64
N ARG A 97 7.64 -12.44 17.52
CA ARG A 97 7.87 -12.83 18.91
C ARG A 97 8.63 -14.15 19.03
N PHE A 98 8.36 -15.10 18.15
CA PHE A 98 9.10 -16.35 18.13
C PHE A 98 10.61 -16.15 17.89
N ILE A 99 10.99 -15.14 17.08
CA ILE A 99 12.39 -14.85 16.71
C ILE A 99 13.05 -13.89 17.70
N PHE A 100 12.33 -12.83 18.09
CA PHE A 100 12.87 -11.69 18.81
C PHE A 100 12.39 -11.60 20.27
N GLY A 101 11.55 -12.54 20.72
CA GLY A 101 10.96 -12.51 22.07
C GLY A 101 10.13 -11.24 22.29
N ASP A 102 10.18 -10.70 23.50
CA ASP A 102 9.39 -9.53 23.87
C ASP A 102 9.90 -8.19 23.31
N LEU A 103 11.03 -8.20 22.59
CA LEU A 103 11.53 -7.00 21.89
C LEU A 103 10.58 -6.50 20.81
N VAL A 104 9.61 -7.31 20.36
CA VAL A 104 8.55 -6.89 19.44
C VAL A 104 7.59 -5.86 20.03
N TYR A 105 7.53 -5.78 21.37
CA TYR A 105 6.68 -4.82 22.07
C TYR A 105 7.45 -3.54 22.40
N ASN A 106 6.76 -2.41 22.42
CA ASN A 106 7.34 -1.15 22.85
C ASN A 106 7.64 -1.13 24.35
N ASN A 107 6.82 -1.83 25.12
CA ASN A 107 6.93 -1.92 26.57
C ASN A 107 7.25 -3.37 26.94
N VAL A 108 8.41 -3.60 27.50
CA VAL A 108 8.88 -4.93 27.93
C VAL A 108 8.82 -4.99 29.46
N PRO A 109 8.35 -6.10 30.05
CA PRO A 109 8.36 -6.28 31.50
C PRO A 109 9.76 -6.12 32.04
N MET A 110 9.89 -5.42 33.17
CA MET A 110 11.15 -5.36 33.95
C MET A 110 11.12 -6.43 35.03
N GLY A 111 12.28 -6.99 35.32
CA GLY A 111 12.42 -8.01 36.35
C GLY A 111 13.77 -7.96 37.02
N VAL A 112 13.89 -8.67 38.15
CA VAL A 112 15.14 -8.91 38.86
C VAL A 112 15.64 -10.30 38.50
N GLY A 113 16.92 -10.38 38.12
CA GLY A 113 17.55 -11.63 37.74
C GLY A 113 19.06 -11.47 37.70
N GLU A 114 19.75 -12.57 37.45
CA GLU A 114 21.21 -12.57 37.34
C GLU A 114 21.63 -12.09 35.95
N ALA A 115 22.45 -11.07 35.87
CA ALA A 115 22.89 -10.48 34.60
C ALA A 115 23.74 -11.49 33.81
N ALA A 116 23.60 -11.47 32.47
CA ALA A 116 24.33 -12.32 31.53
C ALA A 116 24.07 -13.84 31.68
N THR A 117 22.92 -14.24 32.23
CA THR A 117 22.46 -15.62 32.28
C THR A 117 21.17 -15.81 31.49
N ASN A 118 20.87 -17.06 31.13
CA ASN A 118 19.56 -17.45 30.52
C ASN A 118 18.54 -17.88 31.60
N ALA A 119 18.81 -17.59 32.90
CA ALA A 119 17.88 -17.91 33.96
C ALA A 119 16.62 -17.05 33.85
N PRO A 120 15.45 -17.61 34.23
CA PRO A 120 14.22 -16.82 34.26
C PRO A 120 14.34 -15.66 35.21
N ILE A 121 13.89 -14.48 34.78
CA ILE A 121 13.82 -13.29 35.65
C ILE A 121 12.51 -13.33 36.46
N GLN A 122 12.56 -12.76 37.66
CA GLN A 122 11.39 -12.50 38.47
C GLN A 122 10.80 -11.15 38.02
N GLU A 123 9.70 -11.17 37.29
CA GLU A 123 9.04 -9.97 36.80
C GLU A 123 8.54 -9.09 37.96
N MET A 124 8.71 -7.79 37.82
CA MET A 124 8.17 -6.80 38.74
C MET A 124 6.84 -6.27 38.18
N PRO A 125 5.67 -6.62 38.80
CA PRO A 125 4.38 -6.21 38.29
C PRO A 125 4.26 -4.69 38.15
N GLY A 126 3.80 -4.23 36.98
CA GLY A 126 3.57 -2.81 36.71
C GLY A 126 4.83 -2.01 36.33
N GLN A 127 6.02 -2.61 36.33
CA GLN A 127 7.23 -1.96 35.85
C GLN A 127 7.55 -2.42 34.43
N VAL A 128 7.70 -1.47 33.52
CA VAL A 128 8.02 -1.72 32.10
C VAL A 128 9.17 -0.85 31.64
N ALA A 129 10.05 -1.43 30.83
CA ALA A 129 11.08 -0.70 30.11
C ALA A 129 10.59 -0.41 28.68
N ARG A 130 10.84 0.79 28.20
CA ARG A 130 10.54 1.14 26.82
C ARG A 130 11.73 0.78 25.94
N THR A 131 11.58 -0.14 24.99
CA THR A 131 12.66 -0.60 24.13
C THR A 131 13.00 0.42 23.03
N GLY A 132 12.00 1.16 22.53
CA GLY A 132 12.15 2.07 21.39
C GLY A 132 12.49 1.39 20.06
N ALA A 133 12.67 0.07 20.04
CA ALA A 133 13.12 -0.70 18.89
C ALA A 133 11.97 -1.32 18.05
N SER A 134 10.74 -0.85 18.25
CA SER A 134 9.55 -1.42 17.61
C SER A 134 9.60 -1.39 16.09
N PHE A 135 10.29 -0.43 15.47
CA PHE A 135 10.43 -0.39 14.03
C PHE A 135 11.17 -1.63 13.51
N ALA A 136 12.34 -1.96 14.07
CA ALA A 136 13.16 -3.07 13.60
C ALA A 136 12.51 -4.44 13.89
N PHE A 137 11.89 -4.61 15.06
CA PHE A 137 11.40 -5.91 15.53
C PHE A 137 9.90 -6.15 15.30
N ASN A 138 9.15 -5.11 14.91
CA ASN A 138 7.73 -5.22 14.59
C ASN A 138 7.42 -4.83 13.14
N VAL A 139 7.85 -3.62 12.72
CA VAL A 139 7.48 -3.09 11.40
C VAL A 139 8.22 -3.83 10.27
N LEU A 140 9.51 -4.07 10.38
CA LEU A 140 10.25 -4.79 9.33
C LEU A 140 9.76 -6.24 9.15
N PRO A 141 9.51 -7.05 10.20
CA PRO A 141 8.88 -8.37 10.06
C PRO A 141 7.51 -8.33 9.38
N THR A 142 6.75 -7.26 9.55
CA THR A 142 5.47 -7.08 8.87
C THR A 142 5.62 -7.10 7.35
N ILE A 143 6.66 -6.48 6.81
CA ILE A 143 6.97 -6.49 5.37
C ILE A 143 7.21 -7.92 4.89
N ILE A 144 7.96 -8.71 5.66
CA ILE A 144 8.28 -10.11 5.33
C ILE A 144 7.01 -10.96 5.29
N PHE A 145 6.19 -10.87 6.34
CA PHE A 145 4.95 -11.64 6.44
C PHE A 145 3.97 -11.28 5.32
N PHE A 146 3.74 -9.98 5.08
CA PHE A 146 2.80 -9.56 4.03
C PHE A 146 3.29 -9.91 2.63
N SER A 147 4.60 -9.86 2.37
CA SER A 147 5.16 -10.34 1.11
C SER A 147 4.91 -11.84 0.90
N ALA A 148 5.16 -12.67 1.93
CA ALA A 148 4.87 -14.08 1.90
C ALA A 148 3.37 -14.36 1.69
N LEU A 149 2.51 -13.66 2.43
CA LEU A 149 1.05 -13.78 2.32
C LEU A 149 0.56 -13.44 0.91
N MET A 150 1.03 -12.31 0.34
CA MET A 150 0.64 -11.90 -1.01
C MET A 150 1.08 -12.91 -2.06
N THR A 151 2.29 -13.46 -1.95
CA THR A 151 2.78 -14.50 -2.87
C THR A 151 1.93 -15.77 -2.80
N VAL A 152 1.54 -16.19 -1.60
CA VAL A 152 0.61 -17.31 -1.39
C VAL A 152 -0.76 -17.03 -2.01
N LEU A 153 -1.34 -15.85 -1.77
CA LEU A 153 -2.64 -15.46 -2.36
C LEU A 153 -2.59 -15.40 -3.90
N TYR A 154 -1.43 -15.02 -4.46
CA TYR A 154 -1.19 -15.09 -5.90
C TYR A 154 -1.12 -16.53 -6.39
N HIS A 155 -0.39 -17.41 -5.70
CA HIS A 155 -0.30 -18.83 -6.06
C HIS A 155 -1.67 -19.52 -6.02
N LEU A 156 -2.49 -19.21 -5.03
CA LEU A 156 -3.87 -19.72 -4.90
C LEU A 156 -4.85 -19.13 -5.94
N GLY A 157 -4.44 -18.12 -6.71
CA GLY A 157 -5.30 -17.47 -7.70
C GLY A 157 -6.27 -16.43 -7.15
N ILE A 158 -6.34 -16.23 -5.83
CA ILE A 158 -7.26 -15.29 -5.18
C ILE A 158 -6.96 -13.86 -5.62
N MET A 159 -5.70 -13.45 -5.53
CA MET A 159 -5.29 -12.10 -5.96
C MET A 159 -5.48 -11.89 -7.45
N GLN A 160 -5.24 -12.89 -8.26
CA GLN A 160 -5.46 -12.83 -9.71
C GLN A 160 -6.93 -12.55 -10.03
N TRP A 161 -7.87 -13.14 -9.29
CA TRP A 161 -9.30 -12.89 -9.46
C TRP A 161 -9.66 -11.44 -9.08
N VAL A 162 -9.15 -10.95 -7.95
CA VAL A 162 -9.37 -9.57 -7.49
C VAL A 162 -8.80 -8.57 -8.48
N VAL A 163 -7.55 -8.73 -8.89
CA VAL A 163 -6.86 -7.84 -9.84
C VAL A 163 -7.59 -7.80 -11.19
N ARG A 164 -8.02 -8.97 -11.70
CA ARG A 164 -8.81 -9.02 -12.94
C ARG A 164 -10.15 -8.28 -12.82
N GLY A 165 -10.84 -8.41 -11.68
CA GLY A 165 -12.08 -7.70 -11.42
C GLY A 165 -11.89 -6.17 -11.47
N VAL A 166 -10.88 -5.67 -10.79
CA VAL A 166 -10.52 -4.24 -10.80
C VAL A 166 -10.11 -3.79 -12.20
N ALA A 167 -9.25 -4.56 -12.86
CA ALA A 167 -8.80 -4.25 -14.22
C ALA A 167 -9.98 -4.24 -15.22
N TRP A 168 -10.93 -5.14 -15.08
CA TRP A 168 -12.13 -5.17 -15.94
C TRP A 168 -12.96 -3.88 -15.80
N VAL A 169 -13.19 -3.42 -14.55
CA VAL A 169 -13.91 -2.15 -14.31
C VAL A 169 -13.15 -0.99 -14.91
N MET A 170 -11.85 -0.89 -14.66
CA MET A 170 -11.02 0.19 -15.16
C MET A 170 -10.95 0.20 -16.70
N GLN A 171 -10.74 -0.96 -17.33
CA GLN A 171 -10.70 -1.05 -18.79
C GLN A 171 -12.02 -0.65 -19.44
N ARG A 172 -13.15 -1.09 -18.86
CA ARG A 172 -14.48 -0.77 -19.37
C ARG A 172 -14.80 0.72 -19.31
N THR A 173 -14.34 1.40 -18.28
CA THR A 173 -14.59 2.82 -18.05
C THR A 173 -13.58 3.70 -18.76
N LEU A 174 -12.30 3.53 -18.49
CA LEU A 174 -11.24 4.36 -19.07
C LEU A 174 -11.00 4.06 -20.55
N GLY A 175 -11.17 2.79 -20.97
CA GLY A 175 -10.87 2.36 -22.33
C GLY A 175 -9.38 2.21 -22.61
N THR A 176 -8.59 2.01 -21.58
CA THR A 176 -7.16 1.72 -21.60
C THR A 176 -6.88 0.28 -22.06
N SER A 177 -5.64 -0.04 -22.42
CA SER A 177 -5.27 -1.40 -22.84
C SER A 177 -5.30 -2.40 -21.68
N GLY A 178 -5.31 -3.70 -22.00
CA GLY A 178 -5.33 -4.75 -20.99
C GLY A 178 -4.08 -4.78 -20.16
N ALA A 179 -2.91 -4.63 -20.75
CA ALA A 179 -1.63 -4.70 -20.07
C ALA A 179 -1.43 -3.54 -19.08
N GLU A 180 -1.62 -2.29 -19.49
CA GLU A 180 -1.45 -1.15 -18.61
C GLU A 180 -2.49 -1.14 -17.48
N THR A 181 -3.73 -1.55 -17.77
CA THR A 181 -4.79 -1.62 -16.77
C THR A 181 -4.55 -2.73 -15.76
N LEU A 182 -4.07 -3.89 -16.21
CA LEU A 182 -3.72 -5.01 -15.34
C LEU A 182 -2.55 -4.67 -14.43
N SER A 183 -1.51 -4.00 -14.96
CA SER A 183 -0.40 -3.51 -14.16
C SER A 183 -0.85 -2.49 -13.12
N ALA A 184 -1.66 -1.51 -13.50
CA ALA A 184 -2.20 -0.52 -12.57
C ALA A 184 -3.08 -1.15 -11.47
N ALA A 185 -3.96 -2.10 -11.83
CA ALA A 185 -4.78 -2.84 -10.88
C ALA A 185 -3.94 -3.73 -9.95
N GLY A 186 -2.88 -4.35 -10.48
CA GLY A 186 -1.94 -5.13 -9.70
C GLY A 186 -1.21 -4.30 -8.66
N ASN A 187 -0.78 -3.11 -9.03
CA ASN A 187 -0.08 -2.17 -8.14
C ASN A 187 -0.87 -1.78 -6.88
N ILE A 188 -2.19 -1.94 -6.86
CA ILE A 188 -3.01 -1.70 -5.66
C ILE A 188 -2.57 -2.62 -4.50
N PHE A 189 -2.14 -3.84 -4.81
CA PHE A 189 -1.90 -4.91 -3.85
C PHE A 189 -0.45 -5.35 -3.78
N VAL A 190 0.24 -5.35 -4.92
CA VAL A 190 1.65 -5.76 -5.02
C VAL A 190 2.56 -4.56 -5.26
N GLY A 191 3.85 -4.81 -5.14
CA GLY A 191 4.85 -3.77 -5.30
C GLY A 191 5.05 -3.33 -6.75
N GLN A 192 5.70 -2.21 -6.87
CA GLN A 192 6.10 -1.60 -8.15
C GLN A 192 7.05 -2.46 -8.99
N THR A 193 7.66 -3.47 -8.39
CA THR A 193 8.53 -4.45 -9.07
C THR A 193 7.75 -5.65 -9.57
N GLU A 194 6.75 -6.10 -8.83
CA GLU A 194 5.96 -7.29 -9.16
C GLU A 194 4.84 -7.00 -10.17
N ALA A 195 4.15 -5.87 -10.03
CA ALA A 195 3.04 -5.53 -10.90
C ALA A 195 3.44 -5.43 -12.39
N PRO A 196 4.58 -4.80 -12.77
CA PRO A 196 5.06 -4.84 -14.14
C PRO A 196 5.39 -6.25 -14.64
N LEU A 197 5.85 -7.16 -13.76
CA LEU A 197 6.17 -8.53 -14.17
C LEU A 197 4.94 -9.31 -14.66
N MET A 198 3.73 -8.93 -14.19
CA MET A 198 2.49 -9.53 -14.69
C MET A 198 2.25 -9.27 -16.18
N VAL A 199 2.82 -8.20 -16.71
CA VAL A 199 2.66 -7.80 -18.12
C VAL A 199 3.96 -7.90 -18.90
N LYS A 200 5.00 -8.49 -18.30
CA LYS A 200 6.31 -8.72 -18.92
C LYS A 200 6.25 -9.33 -20.33
N PRO A 201 5.38 -10.32 -20.64
CA PRO A 201 5.30 -10.90 -21.98
C PRO A 201 4.94 -9.89 -23.07
N PHE A 202 4.39 -8.75 -22.71
CA PHE A 202 3.94 -7.72 -23.65
C PHE A 202 4.93 -6.56 -23.80
N PHE A 203 6.02 -6.49 -23.01
CA PHE A 203 6.93 -5.33 -22.97
C PHE A 203 7.49 -4.98 -24.34
N GLU A 204 7.87 -5.99 -25.15
CA GLU A 204 8.42 -5.77 -26.48
C GLU A 204 7.41 -5.20 -27.49
N THR A 205 6.13 -5.39 -27.23
CA THR A 205 5.03 -4.97 -28.10
C THR A 205 4.23 -3.78 -27.54
N MET A 206 4.58 -3.31 -26.34
CA MET A 206 3.93 -2.15 -25.72
C MET A 206 4.26 -0.86 -26.45
N THR A 207 3.25 0.00 -26.53
CA THR A 207 3.47 1.38 -26.95
C THR A 207 4.22 2.15 -25.85
N MET A 208 4.86 3.26 -26.23
CA MET A 208 5.51 4.13 -25.23
C MET A 208 4.53 4.69 -24.20
N SER A 209 3.27 4.90 -24.59
CA SER A 209 2.21 5.33 -23.70
C SER A 209 1.84 4.25 -22.68
N GLU A 210 1.75 2.97 -23.11
CA GLU A 210 1.53 1.84 -22.20
C GLU A 210 2.68 1.68 -21.22
N LEU A 211 3.93 1.74 -21.72
CA LEU A 211 5.11 1.63 -20.87
C LEU A 211 5.18 2.76 -19.84
N HIS A 212 4.89 4.00 -20.28
CA HIS A 212 4.82 5.15 -19.37
C HIS A 212 3.72 4.97 -18.31
N ALA A 213 2.57 4.38 -18.68
CA ALA A 213 1.49 4.08 -17.74
C ALA A 213 1.90 3.03 -16.68
N VAL A 214 2.62 1.97 -17.09
CA VAL A 214 3.15 0.96 -16.18
C VAL A 214 4.15 1.58 -15.19
N MET A 215 5.07 2.42 -15.67
CA MET A 215 6.04 3.12 -14.82
C MET A 215 5.35 4.09 -13.85
N THR A 216 4.43 4.90 -14.34
CA THR A 216 3.67 5.86 -13.51
C THR A 216 2.87 5.14 -12.43
N GLY A 217 2.25 3.99 -12.75
CA GLY A 217 1.56 3.13 -11.79
C GLY A 217 2.47 2.70 -10.65
N GLY A 218 3.71 2.31 -10.95
CA GLY A 218 4.71 1.94 -9.95
C GLY A 218 5.07 3.06 -8.98
N PHE A 219 5.14 4.30 -9.46
CA PHE A 219 5.43 5.47 -8.60
C PHE A 219 4.23 5.97 -7.81
N ALA A 220 3.00 5.72 -8.29
CA ALA A 220 1.79 6.28 -7.70
C ALA A 220 1.20 5.43 -6.58
N THR A 221 1.63 4.20 -6.42
CA THR A 221 1.07 3.23 -5.46
C THR A 221 2.11 2.76 -4.45
N VAL A 222 1.64 2.24 -3.34
CA VAL A 222 2.49 1.69 -2.27
C VAL A 222 2.33 0.17 -2.26
N ALA A 223 3.45 -0.55 -2.25
CA ALA A 223 3.46 -2.01 -2.14
C ALA A 223 2.71 -2.49 -0.89
N GLY A 224 1.99 -3.61 -0.98
CA GLY A 224 1.19 -4.16 0.11
C GLY A 224 1.97 -4.40 1.40
N GLY A 225 3.22 -4.89 1.31
CA GLY A 225 4.11 -5.05 2.46
C GLY A 225 4.48 -3.73 3.12
N VAL A 226 4.75 -2.68 2.32
CA VAL A 226 5.05 -1.34 2.83
C VAL A 226 3.80 -0.67 3.40
N LEU A 227 2.63 -0.87 2.78
CA LEU A 227 1.34 -0.42 3.31
C LEU A 227 1.10 -1.02 4.71
N ALA A 228 1.33 -2.32 4.88
CA ALA A 228 1.22 -2.99 6.17
C ALA A 228 2.19 -2.42 7.22
N ALA A 229 3.42 -2.07 6.80
CA ALA A 229 4.38 -1.39 7.66
C ALA A 229 3.86 -0.02 8.13
N TYR A 230 3.30 0.79 7.24
CA TYR A 230 2.68 2.07 7.61
C TYR A 230 1.52 1.88 8.59
N VAL A 231 0.66 0.86 8.37
CA VAL A 231 -0.40 0.54 9.33
C VAL A 231 0.20 0.22 10.70
N GLY A 232 1.21 -0.64 10.78
CA GLY A 232 1.88 -1.00 12.04
C GLY A 232 2.45 0.22 12.78
N MET A 233 3.01 1.19 12.05
CA MET A 233 3.57 2.42 12.65
C MET A 233 2.50 3.40 13.15
N LEU A 234 1.38 3.50 12.44
CA LEU A 234 0.38 4.56 12.66
C LEU A 234 -0.82 4.09 13.46
N LEU A 235 -1.04 2.77 13.59
CA LEU A 235 -2.21 2.19 14.25
C LEU A 235 -2.45 2.72 15.67
N ALA A 236 -1.38 2.97 16.42
CA ALA A 236 -1.46 3.51 17.78
C ALA A 236 -2.03 4.95 17.83
N TYR A 237 -1.88 5.71 16.74
CA TYR A 237 -2.34 7.09 16.63
C TYR A 237 -3.64 7.22 15.83
N PHE A 238 -3.83 6.33 14.85
CA PHE A 238 -4.97 6.29 13.94
C PHE A 238 -5.52 4.86 13.82
N PRO A 239 -6.50 4.46 14.64
CA PRO A 239 -7.06 3.10 14.61
C PRO A 239 -7.63 2.67 13.27
N ASP A 240 -8.11 3.61 12.45
CA ASP A 240 -8.74 3.34 11.14
C ASP A 240 -7.76 3.48 9.97
N ILE A 241 -6.44 3.59 10.25
CA ILE A 241 -5.41 3.90 9.23
C ILE A 241 -5.34 2.86 8.11
N ALA A 242 -5.55 1.58 8.41
CA ALA A 242 -5.49 0.50 7.42
C ALA A 242 -6.54 0.70 6.33
N GLY A 243 -7.79 1.00 6.70
CA GLY A 243 -8.85 1.30 5.75
C GLY A 243 -8.53 2.53 4.88
N HIS A 244 -7.97 3.59 5.48
CA HIS A 244 -7.57 4.79 4.73
C HIS A 244 -6.47 4.51 3.71
N LEU A 245 -5.45 3.74 4.07
CA LEU A 245 -4.35 3.40 3.18
C LEU A 245 -4.80 2.48 2.04
N ILE A 246 -5.66 1.49 2.32
CA ILE A 246 -6.24 0.63 1.27
C ILE A 246 -7.10 1.47 0.31
N ALA A 247 -7.97 2.34 0.84
CA ALA A 247 -8.79 3.22 0.01
C ALA A 247 -7.92 4.13 -0.87
N ALA A 248 -6.85 4.71 -0.32
CA ALA A 248 -5.89 5.51 -1.07
C ALA A 248 -5.21 4.69 -2.17
N SER A 249 -4.78 3.46 -1.89
CA SER A 249 -4.16 2.56 -2.87
C SER A 249 -5.12 2.22 -4.02
N VAL A 250 -6.39 1.92 -3.72
CA VAL A 250 -7.41 1.67 -4.76
C VAL A 250 -7.64 2.90 -5.64
N MET A 251 -7.69 4.10 -5.04
CA MET A 251 -7.88 5.35 -5.79
C MET A 251 -6.65 5.75 -6.61
N SER A 252 -5.46 5.35 -6.20
CA SER A 252 -4.21 5.69 -6.90
C SER A 252 -4.09 5.03 -8.28
N ALA A 253 -4.66 3.85 -8.48
CA ALA A 253 -4.58 3.13 -9.75
C ALA A 253 -5.24 3.90 -10.92
N PRO A 254 -6.52 4.33 -10.85
CA PRO A 254 -7.09 5.17 -11.89
C PRO A 254 -6.42 6.55 -11.97
N ALA A 255 -5.94 7.12 -10.85
CA ALA A 255 -5.21 8.38 -10.85
C ALA A 255 -3.90 8.28 -11.64
N ALA A 256 -3.15 7.21 -11.45
CA ALA A 256 -1.90 6.95 -12.17
C ALA A 256 -2.13 6.89 -13.69
N LEU A 257 -3.19 6.19 -14.13
CA LEU A 257 -3.53 6.13 -15.56
C LEU A 257 -3.95 7.50 -16.11
N VAL A 258 -4.67 8.31 -15.34
CA VAL A 258 -5.01 9.68 -15.74
C VAL A 258 -3.75 10.51 -15.96
N MET A 259 -2.85 10.52 -14.98
CA MET A 259 -1.60 11.28 -15.07
C MET A 259 -0.70 10.77 -16.21
N ALA A 260 -0.58 9.46 -16.35
CA ALA A 260 0.21 8.86 -17.43
C ALA A 260 -0.31 9.25 -18.81
N LYS A 261 -1.63 9.16 -19.03
CA LYS A 261 -2.24 9.47 -20.33
C LYS A 261 -2.39 10.97 -20.60
N LEU A 262 -2.32 11.81 -19.56
CA LEU A 262 -2.15 13.26 -19.74
C LEU A 262 -0.74 13.61 -20.22
N MET A 263 0.30 13.01 -19.61
CA MET A 263 1.69 13.30 -19.94
C MET A 263 2.13 12.62 -21.24
N TYR A 264 1.73 11.37 -21.44
CA TYR A 264 2.05 10.58 -22.64
C TYR A 264 0.78 9.95 -23.23
N PRO A 265 0.03 10.71 -24.06
CA PRO A 265 -1.19 10.21 -24.71
C PRO A 265 -0.90 9.01 -25.61
N GLU A 266 -1.91 8.15 -25.81
CA GLU A 266 -1.79 7.01 -26.70
C GLU A 266 -1.89 7.47 -28.17
N ASP A 267 -0.87 7.14 -28.92
CA ASP A 267 -0.80 7.44 -30.36
C ASP A 267 -0.62 6.18 -31.24
N GLY A 268 -0.47 5.00 -30.58
CA GLY A 268 -0.37 3.70 -31.23
C GLY A 268 -1.63 2.83 -31.08
N ASP A 269 -1.52 1.60 -31.56
CA ASP A 269 -2.53 0.56 -31.39
C ASP A 269 -2.02 -0.52 -30.43
N PRO A 270 -2.37 -0.46 -29.13
CA PRO A 270 -1.95 -1.43 -28.14
C PRO A 270 -2.42 -2.85 -28.49
N VAL A 271 -1.50 -3.82 -28.51
CA VAL A 271 -1.77 -5.23 -28.83
C VAL A 271 -2.80 -5.84 -27.85
N THR A 272 -2.80 -5.38 -26.60
CA THR A 272 -3.71 -5.87 -25.55
C THR A 272 -5.01 -5.09 -25.44
N LYS A 273 -5.34 -4.24 -26.42
CA LYS A 273 -6.59 -3.47 -26.44
C LYS A 273 -7.81 -4.40 -26.44
N GLY A 274 -8.68 -4.24 -25.43
CA GLY A 274 -9.86 -5.10 -25.28
C GLY A 274 -9.60 -6.46 -24.64
N GLN A 275 -8.37 -6.84 -24.34
CA GLN A 275 -8.01 -8.11 -23.71
C GLN A 275 -7.85 -7.93 -22.19
N THR A 276 -8.68 -8.62 -21.41
CA THR A 276 -8.59 -8.68 -19.94
C THR A 276 -8.07 -10.03 -19.43
N ASN A 277 -8.00 -11.03 -20.31
CA ASN A 277 -7.68 -12.41 -19.91
C ASN A 277 -6.20 -12.73 -20.07
N ILE A 278 -5.35 -11.95 -19.40
CA ILE A 278 -3.93 -12.25 -19.32
C ILE A 278 -3.74 -13.33 -18.24
N GLN A 279 -3.19 -14.49 -18.64
CA GLN A 279 -2.93 -15.58 -17.71
C GLN A 279 -1.69 -15.25 -16.87
N LEU A 280 -1.93 -14.99 -15.59
CA LEU A 280 -0.87 -14.84 -14.59
C LEU A 280 -0.53 -16.23 -14.03
N LYS A 281 0.56 -16.84 -14.48
CA LYS A 281 1.05 -18.09 -13.91
C LYS A 281 1.98 -17.77 -12.74
N SER A 282 1.70 -18.37 -11.58
CA SER A 282 2.69 -18.39 -10.49
C SER A 282 3.87 -19.28 -10.90
N PRO A 283 5.11 -18.87 -10.67
CA PRO A 283 6.28 -19.70 -10.91
C PRO A 283 6.45 -20.79 -9.84
N ASP A 284 5.70 -20.73 -8.74
CA ASP A 284 5.87 -21.59 -7.56
C ASP A 284 5.26 -22.96 -7.77
N VAL A 285 5.94 -23.99 -7.28
CA VAL A 285 5.51 -25.39 -7.40
C VAL A 285 4.35 -25.72 -6.46
N ASN A 286 4.35 -25.12 -5.26
CA ASN A 286 3.32 -25.33 -4.24
C ASN A 286 3.23 -24.12 -3.30
N VAL A 287 2.26 -24.15 -2.37
CA VAL A 287 1.99 -23.07 -1.41
C VAL A 287 3.18 -22.78 -0.49
N ILE A 288 3.93 -23.81 -0.10
CA ILE A 288 5.11 -23.65 0.78
C ILE A 288 6.24 -22.95 0.02
N ASP A 289 6.46 -23.33 -1.22
CA ASP A 289 7.43 -22.68 -2.12
C ASP A 289 7.08 -21.22 -2.34
N ALA A 290 5.80 -20.92 -2.61
CA ALA A 290 5.29 -19.57 -2.71
C ALA A 290 5.54 -18.74 -1.43
N ALA A 291 5.27 -19.32 -0.26
CA ALA A 291 5.49 -18.65 1.02
C ALA A 291 6.99 -18.39 1.27
N ALA A 292 7.85 -19.37 0.99
CA ALA A 292 9.29 -19.25 1.19
C ALA A 292 9.90 -18.18 0.25
N ARG A 293 9.52 -18.20 -1.03
CA ARG A 293 9.95 -17.18 -2.00
C ARG A 293 9.48 -15.78 -1.57
N GLY A 294 8.21 -15.64 -1.23
CA GLY A 294 7.65 -14.36 -0.77
C GLY A 294 8.31 -13.85 0.51
N ALA A 295 8.66 -14.73 1.45
CA ALA A 295 9.42 -14.34 2.64
C ALA A 295 10.84 -13.86 2.30
N GLY A 296 11.53 -14.52 1.35
CA GLY A 296 12.85 -14.10 0.87
C GLY A 296 12.83 -12.73 0.18
N GLU A 297 11.85 -12.49 -0.70
CA GLU A 297 11.62 -11.20 -1.35
C GLU A 297 11.28 -10.10 -0.31
N GLY A 298 10.42 -10.43 0.65
CA GLY A 298 10.05 -9.54 1.76
C GLY A 298 11.22 -9.19 2.67
N LEU A 299 12.13 -10.14 2.93
CA LEU A 299 13.35 -9.89 3.69
C LEU A 299 14.26 -8.87 2.97
N GLY A 300 14.48 -9.06 1.66
CA GLY A 300 15.23 -8.11 0.85
C GLY A 300 14.63 -6.71 0.89
N LEU A 301 13.31 -6.60 0.75
CA LEU A 301 12.59 -5.34 0.86
C LEU A 301 12.71 -4.71 2.25
N ALA A 302 12.53 -5.49 3.32
CA ALA A 302 12.64 -5.01 4.69
C ALA A 302 14.04 -4.45 5.00
N LEU A 303 15.09 -5.17 4.59
CA LEU A 303 16.47 -4.72 4.76
C LEU A 303 16.76 -3.43 3.98
N ASN A 304 16.29 -3.33 2.74
CA ASN A 304 16.44 -2.12 1.93
C ASN A 304 15.72 -0.93 2.55
N VAL A 305 14.47 -1.11 3.02
CA VAL A 305 13.71 -0.05 3.71
C VAL A 305 14.43 0.39 4.98
N GLY A 306 14.90 -0.54 5.80
CA GLY A 306 15.67 -0.25 7.01
C GLY A 306 16.96 0.52 6.72
N ALA A 307 17.74 0.08 5.73
CA ALA A 307 18.98 0.72 5.33
C ALA A 307 18.77 2.14 4.78
N MET A 308 17.76 2.32 3.91
CA MET A 308 17.43 3.64 3.36
C MET A 308 16.97 4.61 4.43
N LEU A 309 16.07 4.18 5.32
CA LEU A 309 15.61 5.04 6.42
C LEU A 309 16.76 5.46 7.32
N LEU A 310 17.64 4.52 7.68
CA LEU A 310 18.82 4.83 8.49
C LEU A 310 19.71 5.87 7.79
N ALA A 311 20.04 5.64 6.53
CA ALA A 311 20.91 6.53 5.76
C ALA A 311 20.29 7.92 5.58
N PHE A 312 19.04 8.01 5.13
CA PHE A 312 18.41 9.32 4.88
C PHE A 312 18.13 10.11 6.14
N ILE A 313 17.73 9.46 7.24
CA ILE A 313 17.54 10.16 8.53
C ILE A 313 18.88 10.70 9.03
N ALA A 314 19.96 9.91 8.92
CA ALA A 314 21.30 10.36 9.29
C ALA A 314 21.78 11.54 8.42
N LEU A 315 21.56 11.48 7.10
CA LEU A 315 21.91 12.57 6.17
C LEU A 315 21.12 13.86 6.47
N ILE A 316 19.82 13.73 6.78
CA ILE A 316 19.00 14.88 7.17
C ILE A 316 19.50 15.47 8.49
N ALA A 317 19.82 14.63 9.49
CA ALA A 317 20.39 15.09 10.76
C ALA A 317 21.73 15.83 10.55
N MET A 318 22.59 15.28 9.69
CA MET A 318 23.85 15.93 9.30
C MET A 318 23.62 17.27 8.61
N ALA A 319 22.70 17.33 7.65
CA ALA A 319 22.35 18.57 6.97
C ALA A 319 21.80 19.62 7.93
N ASN A 320 20.92 19.24 8.85
CA ASN A 320 20.39 20.15 9.87
C ASN A 320 21.51 20.68 10.81
N ALA A 321 22.47 19.83 11.16
CA ALA A 321 23.62 20.27 11.99
C ALA A 321 24.56 21.20 11.23
N LEU A 322 24.63 21.13 9.90
CA LEU A 322 25.43 22.03 9.06
C LEU A 322 24.73 23.37 8.80
N LEU A 323 23.40 23.38 8.84
CA LEU A 323 22.59 24.58 8.58
C LEU A 323 22.29 25.40 9.84
N GLY A 324 22.61 24.90 11.03
CA GLY A 324 22.36 25.53 12.33
C GLY A 324 21.01 25.21 12.88
#